data_a126cb70275be3730b68770f1408cf3d
#
_entry.id   a126cb70275be3730b68770f1408cf3d
#
_cell.length_a   1.000
_cell.length_b   1.000
_cell.length_c   1.000
_cell.angle_alpha   90.00
_cell.angle_beta   90.00
_cell.angle_gamma   90.00
#
_symmetry.space_group_name_H-M   'P 1'
#
loop_
_entity.id
_entity.type
_entity.pdbx_description
1 polymer ?
#
loop_
_entity_poly.entity_id
_entity_poly.type
_entity_poly.pdbx_seq_one_letter_code
_entity_poly.pdbx_strand_id
1 'polypeptide(L)'
;MFDKIMEAQQKAGEVKKRLDAITVTGTAEGGKITVNANANKVIQSINIDENFFVDVDKEELEELLLIAINKALEQAENVSQSEMAAITQQMFGGLGGLFGK
;
A
#
# COMPACT_ATOMS: atom_id res chain seq x y z
N MET A 1 -26.43 -18.47 -6.60
CA MET A 1 -26.36 -17.18 -5.94
C MET A 1 -25.39 -17.14 -4.80
N PHE A 2 -25.51 -18.06 -3.88
CA PHE A 2 -24.57 -18.09 -2.76
C PHE A 2 -23.14 -18.34 -3.18
N ASP A 3 -22.95 -19.11 -4.25
CA ASP A 3 -21.62 -19.43 -4.74
C ASP A 3 -20.85 -18.19 -5.18
N LYS A 4 -21.55 -17.23 -5.81
CA LYS A 4 -20.91 -16.01 -6.27
C LYS A 4 -20.53 -15.09 -5.11
N ILE A 5 -21.35 -15.07 -4.07
CA ILE A 5 -21.06 -14.28 -2.87
C ILE A 5 -19.84 -14.87 -2.17
N MET A 6 -19.79 -16.19 -2.06
CA MET A 6 -18.65 -16.87 -1.43
C MET A 6 -17.37 -16.66 -2.24
N GLU A 7 -17.46 -16.71 -3.55
CA GLU A 7 -16.30 -16.43 -4.41
C GLU A 7 -15.79 -15.01 -4.22
N ALA A 8 -16.70 -14.05 -4.13
CA ALA A 8 -16.32 -12.65 -3.92
C ALA A 8 -15.63 -12.47 -2.58
N GLN A 9 -16.13 -13.14 -1.54
CA GLN A 9 -15.52 -13.08 -0.22
C GLN A 9 -14.14 -13.73 -0.21
N GLN A 10 -13.99 -14.87 -0.90
CA GLN A 10 -12.70 -15.53 -1.00
C GLN A 10 -11.69 -14.66 -1.73
N LYS A 11 -12.11 -14.03 -2.82
CA LYS A 11 -11.22 -13.16 -3.58
C LYS A 11 -10.83 -11.93 -2.77
N ALA A 12 -11.77 -11.37 -2.01
CA ALA A 12 -11.44 -10.25 -1.12
C ALA A 12 -10.41 -10.64 -0.08
N GLY A 13 -10.53 -11.85 0.49
CA GLY A 13 -9.56 -12.37 1.44
C GLY A 13 -8.19 -12.60 0.80
N GLU A 14 -8.17 -13.10 -0.43
CA GLU A 14 -6.93 -13.30 -1.16
C GLU A 14 -6.24 -11.97 -1.46
N VAL A 15 -7.02 -10.95 -1.83
CA VAL A 15 -6.47 -9.61 -2.07
C VAL A 15 -5.83 -9.07 -0.81
N LYS A 16 -6.50 -9.20 0.32
CA LYS A 16 -5.98 -8.72 1.58
C LYS A 16 -4.64 -9.39 1.91
N LYS A 17 -4.56 -10.71 1.73
CA LYS A 17 -3.32 -11.44 1.97
C LYS A 17 -2.22 -10.98 1.03
N ARG A 18 -2.56 -10.76 -0.21
CA ARG A 18 -1.62 -10.29 -1.22
C ARG A 18 -1.08 -8.92 -0.85
N LEU A 19 -1.97 -8.00 -0.44
CA LEU A 19 -1.58 -6.66 -0.03
C LEU A 19 -0.71 -6.69 1.23
N ASP A 20 -0.97 -7.61 2.15
CA ASP A 20 -0.13 -7.76 3.34
C ASP A 20 1.31 -8.12 2.98
N ALA A 21 1.49 -8.84 1.87
CA ALA A 21 2.81 -9.30 1.43
C ALA A 21 3.56 -8.27 0.58
N ILE A 22 2.89 -7.21 0.13
CA ILE A 22 3.53 -6.19 -0.69
C ILE A 22 4.07 -5.08 0.22
N THR A 23 5.37 -4.83 0.12
CA THR A 23 6.01 -3.76 0.88
C THR A 23 6.13 -2.52 0.01
N VAL A 24 5.74 -1.38 0.58
CA VAL A 24 5.91 -0.08 -0.05
C VAL A 24 6.80 0.78 0.83
N THR A 25 7.34 1.83 0.26
CA THR A 25 8.33 2.66 0.95
C THR A 25 8.03 4.13 0.72
N GLY A 26 8.15 4.91 1.78
CA GLY A 26 8.12 6.38 1.69
C GLY A 26 9.42 6.91 2.26
N THR A 27 9.98 7.93 1.63
CA THR A 27 11.24 8.50 2.09
C THR A 27 11.12 10.00 2.21
N ALA A 28 12.03 10.58 3.00
CA ALA A 28 12.18 12.02 3.10
C ALA A 28 13.66 12.35 3.20
N GLU A 29 14.02 13.57 2.85
CA GLU A 29 15.38 14.09 2.93
C GLU A 29 16.38 13.21 2.18
N GLY A 30 16.05 12.88 0.92
CA GLY A 30 16.96 12.11 0.07
C GLY A 30 17.25 10.71 0.59
N GLY A 31 16.30 10.12 1.32
CA GLY A 31 16.46 8.76 1.84
C GLY A 31 17.02 8.70 3.25
N LYS A 32 17.26 9.84 3.88
CA LYS A 32 17.72 9.86 5.28
C LYS A 32 16.69 9.28 6.22
N ILE A 33 15.42 9.38 5.86
CA ILE A 33 14.32 8.78 6.60
C ILE A 33 13.57 7.87 5.65
N THR A 34 13.39 6.63 6.04
CA THR A 34 12.70 5.63 5.23
C THR A 34 11.62 4.96 6.08
N VAL A 35 10.41 4.93 5.56
CA VAL A 35 9.28 4.27 6.23
C VAL A 35 8.80 3.16 5.33
N ASN A 36 8.71 1.96 5.87
CA ASN A 36 8.19 0.80 5.15
C ASN A 36 6.82 0.44 5.68
N ALA A 37 5.92 0.15 4.77
CA ALA A 37 4.56 -0.26 5.11
C ALA A 37 4.15 -1.39 4.19
N ASN A 38 3.08 -2.10 4.55
CA ASN A 38 2.49 -3.00 3.58
C ASN A 38 1.39 -2.26 2.82
N ALA A 39 0.86 -2.89 1.77
CA ALA A 39 -0.14 -2.24 0.93
C ALA A 39 -1.49 -2.10 1.63
N ASN A 40 -1.66 -2.71 2.80
CA ASN A 40 -2.84 -2.52 3.66
C ASN A 40 -2.66 -1.36 4.63
N LYS A 41 -1.65 -0.52 4.41
CA LYS A 41 -1.40 0.70 5.20
C LYS A 41 -0.96 0.41 6.63
N VAL A 42 -0.27 -0.70 6.83
CA VAL A 42 0.33 -1.00 8.13
C VAL A 42 1.80 -0.62 8.07
N ILE A 43 2.20 0.33 8.91
CA ILE A 43 3.59 0.75 9.01
C ILE A 43 4.38 -0.38 9.67
N GLN A 44 5.44 -0.82 9.03
CA GLN A 44 6.22 -1.96 9.48
C GLN A 44 7.56 -1.57 10.08
N SER A 45 8.17 -0.52 9.57
CA SER A 45 9.44 -0.06 10.11
C SER A 45 9.69 1.40 9.76
N ILE A 46 10.49 2.04 10.58
CA ILE A 46 10.96 3.40 10.34
C ILE A 46 12.47 3.36 10.53
N ASN A 47 13.19 3.89 9.56
CA ASN A 47 14.64 3.89 9.56
C ASN A 47 15.13 5.33 9.42
N ILE A 48 15.98 5.76 10.35
CA ILE A 48 16.54 7.10 10.33
C ILE A 48 18.06 6.96 10.25
N ASP A 49 18.67 7.63 9.27
CA ASP A 49 20.12 7.63 9.12
C ASP A 49 20.79 8.15 10.40
N GLU A 50 21.76 7.41 10.91
CA GLU A 50 22.40 7.78 12.19
C GLU A 50 23.09 9.13 12.13
N ASN A 51 23.82 9.41 11.05
CA ASN A 51 24.52 10.67 10.92
C ASN A 51 23.54 11.85 10.82
N PHE A 52 22.44 11.64 10.12
CA PHE A 52 21.40 12.65 10.02
C PHE A 52 20.74 12.89 11.36
N PHE A 53 20.49 11.82 12.11
CA PHE A 53 19.83 11.90 13.41
C PHE A 53 20.64 12.74 14.41
N VAL A 54 21.97 12.66 14.33
CA VAL A 54 22.84 13.39 15.26
C VAL A 54 22.67 14.90 15.10
N ASP A 55 22.45 15.38 13.88
CA ASP A 55 22.46 16.80 13.58
C ASP A 55 21.08 17.43 13.38
N VAL A 56 20.04 16.62 13.18
CA VAL A 56 18.70 17.14 12.93
C VAL A 56 18.05 17.59 14.24
N ASP A 57 17.31 18.70 14.17
CA ASP A 57 16.59 19.09 15.37
C ASP A 57 15.24 18.37 15.42
N LYS A 58 14.64 18.36 16.60
CA LYS A 58 13.44 17.58 16.87
C LYS A 58 12.28 17.94 15.96
N GLU A 59 12.03 19.22 15.76
CA GLU A 59 10.89 19.67 14.96
C GLU A 59 11.06 19.30 13.50
N GLU A 60 12.27 19.44 12.98
CA GLU A 60 12.57 19.04 11.60
C GLU A 60 12.39 17.54 11.45
N LEU A 61 12.87 16.74 12.40
CA LEU A 61 12.72 15.30 12.35
C LEU A 61 11.25 14.91 12.35
N GLU A 62 10.45 15.55 13.19
CA GLU A 62 9.01 15.27 13.25
C GLU A 62 8.33 15.56 11.91
N GLU A 63 8.66 16.69 11.28
CA GLU A 63 8.11 17.03 9.98
C GLU A 63 8.51 16.05 8.89
N LEU A 64 9.77 15.65 8.88
CA LEU A 64 10.28 14.71 7.89
C LEU A 64 9.69 13.31 8.07
N LEU A 65 9.48 12.90 9.32
CA LEU A 65 8.81 11.63 9.60
C LEU A 65 7.37 11.66 9.07
N LEU A 66 6.67 12.76 9.29
CA LEU A 66 5.31 12.90 8.79
C LEU A 66 5.28 12.78 7.27
N ILE A 67 6.21 13.43 6.58
CA ILE A 67 6.31 13.36 5.13
C ILE A 67 6.56 11.92 4.67
N ALA A 68 7.53 11.25 5.28
CA ALA A 68 7.88 9.88 4.88
C ALA A 68 6.73 8.91 5.14
N ILE A 69 6.07 9.04 6.28
CA ILE A 69 4.92 8.18 6.62
C ILE A 69 3.79 8.39 5.62
N ASN A 70 3.46 9.63 5.32
CA ASN A 70 2.37 9.92 4.39
C ASN A 70 2.70 9.45 2.98
N LYS A 71 3.96 9.53 2.56
CA LYS A 71 4.37 8.99 1.27
C LYS A 71 4.23 7.47 1.22
N ALA A 72 4.60 6.79 2.30
CA ALA A 72 4.44 5.33 2.37
C ALA A 72 2.96 4.95 2.29
N LEU A 73 2.09 5.65 3.02
CA LEU A 73 0.66 5.38 3.00
C LEU A 73 0.05 5.68 1.63
N GLU A 74 0.53 6.72 0.96
CA GLU A 74 0.09 7.04 -0.40
C GLU A 74 0.46 5.92 -1.38
N GLN A 75 1.68 5.41 -1.28
CA GLN A 75 2.10 4.29 -2.10
C GLN A 75 1.26 3.05 -1.81
N ALA A 76 0.98 2.80 -0.55
CA ALA A 76 0.12 1.68 -0.16
C ALA A 76 -1.27 1.80 -0.80
N GLU A 77 -1.83 3.00 -0.79
CA GLU A 77 -3.13 3.25 -1.41
C GLU A 77 -3.09 3.01 -2.91
N ASN A 78 -2.04 3.49 -3.57
CA ASN A 78 -1.89 3.30 -5.01
C ASN A 78 -1.81 1.82 -5.38
N VAL A 79 -1.04 1.05 -4.61
CA VAL A 79 -0.94 -0.40 -4.84
C VAL A 79 -2.27 -1.08 -4.58
N SER A 80 -2.94 -0.70 -3.50
CA SER A 80 -4.24 -1.28 -3.15
C SER A 80 -5.26 -1.04 -4.25
N GLN A 81 -5.34 0.18 -4.75
CA GLN A 81 -6.26 0.52 -5.84
C GLN A 81 -5.93 -0.25 -7.11
N SER A 82 -4.65 -0.39 -7.42
CA SER A 82 -4.20 -1.11 -8.60
C SER A 82 -4.59 -2.59 -8.51
N GLU A 83 -4.40 -3.20 -7.34
CA GLU A 83 -4.76 -4.60 -7.14
C GLU A 83 -6.27 -4.81 -7.19
N MET A 84 -7.03 -3.88 -6.60
CA MET A 84 -8.48 -3.95 -6.66
C MET A 84 -9.00 -3.77 -8.08
N ALA A 85 -8.39 -2.88 -8.85
CA ALA A 85 -8.76 -2.68 -10.24
C ALA A 85 -8.52 -3.93 -11.07
N ALA A 86 -7.40 -4.61 -10.83
CA ALA A 86 -7.07 -5.84 -11.54
C ALA A 86 -8.10 -6.94 -11.25
N ILE A 87 -8.51 -7.05 -10.00
CA ILE A 87 -9.51 -8.04 -9.61
C ILE A 87 -10.87 -7.70 -10.18
N THR A 88 -11.23 -6.43 -10.14
CA THR A 88 -12.48 -5.97 -10.74
C THR A 88 -12.53 -6.32 -12.22
N GLN A 89 -11.42 -6.09 -12.93
CA GLN A 89 -11.34 -6.47 -14.34
C GLN A 89 -11.49 -7.96 -14.54
N GLN A 90 -10.88 -8.77 -13.68
CA GLN A 90 -11.02 -10.21 -13.78
C GLN A 90 -12.46 -10.65 -13.57
N MET A 91 -13.15 -10.06 -12.61
CA MET A 91 -14.54 -10.38 -12.31
C MET A 91 -15.45 -9.95 -13.45
N PHE A 92 -15.25 -8.75 -13.97
CA PHE A 92 -16.07 -8.22 -15.06
C PHE A 92 -15.64 -8.71 -16.44
N GLY A 93 -14.44 -9.25 -16.54
CA GLY A 93 -13.98 -9.84 -17.78
C GLY A 93 -14.88 -10.97 -18.27
N GLY A 94 -15.39 -11.75 -17.32
CA GLY A 94 -16.34 -12.79 -17.64
C GLY A 94 -17.70 -12.26 -18.06
N LEU A 95 -18.08 -11.09 -17.54
CA LEU A 95 -19.32 -10.43 -17.92
C LEU A 95 -19.18 -9.68 -19.25
N GLY A 96 -17.98 -9.27 -19.57
CA GLY A 96 -17.72 -8.60 -20.83
C GLY A 96 -18.09 -9.44 -22.04
N GLY A 97 -17.94 -10.75 -21.91
CA GLY A 97 -18.34 -11.66 -22.95
C GLY A 97 -19.85 -11.73 -23.17
N LEU A 98 -20.61 -11.35 -22.16
CA LEU A 98 -22.07 -11.34 -22.27
C LEU A 98 -22.59 -10.06 -22.90
N PHE A 99 -21.90 -8.96 -22.71
CA PHE A 99 -22.36 -7.67 -23.21
C PHE A 99 -21.62 -7.23 -24.46
N GLY A 100 -20.43 -7.76 -24.65
CA GLY A 100 -19.58 -7.27 -25.67
C GLY A 100 -19.76 -7.90 -26.97
N LYS A 101 -20.21 -8.43 -27.18
CA LYS A 101 -20.13 -8.80 -28.34
C LYS A 101 -19.53 -8.62 -28.97
#